data_35f4568a8e9f82a4ea8e13b2b2f966bf
#
_entry.id   35f4568a8e9f82a4ea8e13b2b2f966bf
#
_cell.length_a   1.000
_cell.length_b   1.000
_cell.length_c   1.000
_cell.angle_alpha   90.00
_cell.angle_beta   90.00
_cell.angle_gamma   90.00
#
_symmetry.space_group_name_H-M   'P 1'
#
loop_
_entity.id
_entity.type
_entity.pdbx_description
1 polymer ?
#
loop_
_entity_poly.entity_id
_entity_poly.type
_entity_poly.pdbx_seq_one_letter_code
_entity_poly.pdbx_strand_id
1 'polypeptide(L)'
;MIERTAHELLHLMATGATTAEVVTQSFLEAIRDRDPRIGAFLRVDEAKSLDQARAVDAKRRRGEPLGPLAGLPIAVKDVLCTTDMRTTCGSKILQDFV
;
A
#
# COMPACT_ATOMS: atom_id res chain seq x y z
N MET A 1 -1.32 3.27 14.27
CA MET A 1 -0.50 2.77 13.16
C MET A 1 -0.33 3.82 12.06
N ILE A 2 -1.40 4.43 11.59
CA ILE A 2 -1.32 5.44 10.52
C ILE A 2 -0.64 6.75 10.92
N GLU A 3 -0.43 6.99 12.18
CA GLU A 3 0.21 8.20 12.71
C GLU A 3 1.73 8.07 12.81
N ARG A 4 2.26 6.86 12.56
CA ARG A 4 3.70 6.61 12.65
C ARG A 4 4.40 7.02 11.35
N THR A 5 5.68 7.38 11.47
CA THR A 5 6.50 7.68 10.30
C THR A 5 6.85 6.39 9.54
N ALA A 6 7.26 6.53 8.28
CA ALA A 6 7.74 5.40 7.48
C ALA A 6 8.89 4.68 8.18
N HIS A 7 9.83 5.43 8.76
CA HIS A 7 10.97 4.86 9.47
C HIS A 7 10.52 4.01 10.67
N GLU A 8 9.56 4.51 11.43
CA GLU A 8 9.01 3.78 12.59
C GLU A 8 8.30 2.50 12.14
N LEU A 9 7.50 2.56 11.07
CA LEU A 9 6.80 1.38 10.55
C LEU A 9 7.77 0.32 10.06
N LEU A 10 8.82 0.73 9.33
CA LEU A 10 9.84 -0.20 8.85
C LEU A 10 10.58 -0.87 10.01
N HIS A 11 10.89 -0.12 11.06
CA HIS A 11 11.53 -0.65 12.25
C HIS A 11 10.64 -1.67 12.97
N LEU A 12 9.36 -1.35 13.15
CA LEU A 12 8.41 -2.25 13.79
C LEU A 12 8.25 -3.56 13.03
N MET A 13 8.22 -3.51 11.69
CA MET A 13 8.15 -4.71 10.87
C MET A 13 9.44 -5.52 10.96
N ALA A 14 10.59 -4.87 10.96
CA ALA A 14 11.89 -5.53 11.03
C ALA A 14 12.10 -6.25 12.37
N THR A 15 11.58 -5.69 13.46
CA THR A 15 11.70 -6.28 14.80
C THR A 15 10.64 -7.32 15.11
N GLY A 16 9.65 -7.51 14.22
CA GLY A 16 8.56 -8.44 14.43
C GLY A 16 7.43 -7.91 15.32
N ALA A 17 7.45 -6.64 15.70
CA ALA A 17 6.40 -6.02 16.49
C ALA A 17 5.08 -5.88 15.71
N THR A 18 5.16 -5.81 14.38
CA THR A 18 3.99 -5.81 13.50
C THR A 18 4.34 -6.51 12.17
N THR A 19 3.36 -6.63 11.28
CA THR A 19 3.53 -7.24 9.97
C THR A 19 3.11 -6.27 8.87
N ALA A 20 3.56 -6.52 7.63
CA ALA A 20 3.13 -5.73 6.47
C ALA A 20 1.62 -5.82 6.27
N GLU A 21 1.03 -6.99 6.51
CA GLU A 21 -0.43 -7.18 6.41
C GLU A 21 -1.18 -6.27 7.38
N VAL A 22 -0.76 -6.21 8.64
CA VAL A 22 -1.39 -5.36 9.66
C VAL A 22 -1.25 -3.88 9.32
N VAL A 23 -0.05 -3.46 8.90
CA VAL A 23 0.19 -2.07 8.50
C VAL A 23 -0.69 -1.69 7.32
N THR A 24 -0.71 -2.52 6.28
CA THR A 24 -1.53 -2.27 5.08
C THR A 24 -3.01 -2.21 5.42
N GLN A 25 -3.48 -3.15 6.25
CA GLN A 25 -4.88 -3.19 6.67
C GLN A 25 -5.29 -1.93 7.43
N SER A 26 -4.41 -1.41 8.30
CA SER A 26 -4.67 -0.18 9.05
C SER A 26 -4.85 1.02 8.11
N PHE A 27 -4.00 1.13 7.08
CA PHE A 27 -4.12 2.21 6.10
C PHE A 27 -5.37 2.07 5.22
N LEU A 28 -5.71 0.84 4.81
CA LEU A 28 -6.93 0.60 4.04
C LEU A 28 -8.18 0.97 4.83
N GLU A 29 -8.22 0.64 6.11
CA GLU A 29 -9.34 1.03 6.99
C GLU A 29 -9.45 2.54 7.11
N ALA A 30 -8.32 3.24 7.25
CA ALA A 30 -8.28 4.69 7.32
C ALA A 30 -8.82 5.33 6.03
N ILE A 31 -8.45 4.78 4.88
CA ILE A 31 -8.96 5.25 3.57
C ILE A 31 -10.46 5.03 3.50
N ARG A 32 -10.94 3.86 3.87
CA ARG A 32 -12.37 3.52 3.86
C ARG A 32 -13.18 4.47 4.72
N ASP A 33 -12.63 4.86 5.88
CA ASP A 33 -13.31 5.75 6.83
C ASP A 33 -13.27 7.22 6.39
N ARG A 34 -12.15 7.69 5.86
CA ARG A 34 -11.89 9.12 5.64
C ARG A 34 -12.04 9.59 4.20
N ASP A 35 -11.69 8.77 3.22
CA ASP A 35 -11.64 9.18 1.82
C ASP A 35 -13.01 9.52 1.22
N PRO A 36 -14.15 8.90 1.63
CA PRO A 36 -15.45 9.35 1.13
C PRO A 36 -15.72 10.85 1.33
N ARG A 37 -15.08 11.46 2.33
CA ARG A 37 -15.21 12.90 2.60
C ARG A 37 -14.13 13.74 1.93
N ILE A 38 -13.00 13.13 1.58
CA ILE A 38 -11.82 13.83 1.04
C ILE A 38 -11.72 13.65 -0.47
N GLY A 39 -11.97 12.43 -0.98
CA GLY A 39 -11.86 12.12 -2.39
C GLY A 39 -10.43 12.11 -2.92
N ALA A 40 -9.45 11.75 -2.06
CA ALA A 40 -8.04 11.79 -2.43
C ALA A 40 -7.63 10.64 -3.36
N PHE A 41 -8.28 9.48 -3.24
CA PHE A 41 -7.94 8.30 -4.02
C PHE A 41 -8.91 8.10 -5.17
N LEU A 42 -8.41 7.97 -6.39
CA LEU A 42 -9.22 7.63 -7.56
C LEU A 42 -9.58 6.14 -7.55
N ARG A 43 -8.69 5.30 -7.06
CA ARG A 43 -8.94 3.86 -6.89
C ARG A 43 -8.03 3.26 -5.82
N VAL A 44 -8.52 2.21 -5.19
CA VAL A 44 -7.77 1.43 -4.21
C VAL A 44 -8.05 -0.05 -4.48
N ASP A 45 -7.00 -0.82 -4.74
CA ASP A 45 -7.13 -2.27 -4.89
C ASP A 45 -6.75 -2.95 -3.58
N GLU A 46 -7.73 -3.15 -2.71
CA GLU A 46 -7.50 -3.71 -1.38
C GLU A 46 -6.96 -5.14 -1.45
N ALA A 47 -7.52 -5.96 -2.31
CA ALA A 47 -7.11 -7.37 -2.43
C ALA A 47 -5.66 -7.50 -2.84
N LYS A 48 -5.23 -6.76 -3.88
CA LYS A 48 -3.84 -6.80 -4.34
C LYS A 48 -2.88 -6.22 -3.30
N SER A 49 -3.27 -5.14 -2.64
CA SER A 49 -2.45 -4.52 -1.60
C SER A 49 -2.19 -5.51 -0.45
N LEU A 50 -3.22 -6.21 -0.01
CA LEU A 50 -3.10 -7.21 1.05
C LEU A 50 -2.30 -8.43 0.59
N ASP A 51 -2.50 -8.88 -0.65
CA ASP A 51 -1.72 -10.01 -1.18
C ASP A 51 -0.23 -9.68 -1.26
N GLN A 52 0.12 -8.47 -1.69
CA GLN A 52 1.50 -8.01 -1.72
C GLN A 52 2.10 -7.93 -0.31
N ALA A 53 1.33 -7.43 0.65
CA ALA A 53 1.76 -7.35 2.03
C ALA A 53 2.02 -8.75 2.61
N ARG A 54 1.13 -9.70 2.35
CA ARG A 54 1.30 -11.09 2.77
C ARG A 54 2.53 -11.74 2.14
N ALA A 55 2.81 -11.43 0.88
CA ALA A 55 4.00 -11.94 0.20
C ALA A 55 5.28 -11.42 0.86
N VAL A 56 5.32 -10.15 1.24
CA VAL A 56 6.45 -9.57 1.97
C VAL A 56 6.63 -10.25 3.32
N ASP A 57 5.53 -10.46 4.06
CA ASP A 57 5.58 -11.14 5.36
C ASP A 57 6.10 -12.57 5.23
N ALA A 58 5.68 -13.29 4.18
CA ALA A 58 6.16 -14.63 3.90
C ALA A 58 7.67 -14.66 3.62
N LYS A 59 8.17 -13.72 2.82
CA LYS A 59 9.60 -13.60 2.54
C LYS A 59 10.39 -13.32 3.81
N ARG A 60 9.88 -12.44 4.65
CA ARG A 60 10.54 -12.09 5.92
C ARG A 60 10.65 -13.31 6.84
N ARG A 61 9.57 -14.10 6.92
CA ARG A 61 9.58 -15.33 7.73
C ARG A 61 10.59 -16.35 7.22
N ARG A 62 10.83 -16.40 5.91
CA ARG A 62 11.82 -17.31 5.32
C ARG A 62 13.25 -16.77 5.40
N GLY A 63 13.45 -15.55 5.90
CA GLY A 63 14.76 -14.91 5.97
C GLY A 63 15.30 -14.45 4.62
N GLU A 64 14.45 -14.32 3.61
CA GLU A 64 14.88 -13.85 2.29
C GLU A 64 15.19 -12.35 2.30
N PRO A 65 16.11 -11.89 1.45
CA PRO A 65 16.43 -10.46 1.35
C PRO A 65 15.21 -9.64 0.94
N LEU A 66 15.02 -8.48 1.59
CA LEU A 66 13.94 -7.54 1.30
C LEU A 66 14.52 -6.17 0.96
N GLY A 67 13.81 -5.44 0.09
CA GLY A 67 14.18 -4.07 -0.22
C GLY A 67 14.01 -3.14 0.99
N PRO A 68 14.60 -1.93 0.95
CA PRO A 68 14.59 -1.02 2.11
C PRO A 68 13.20 -0.50 2.49
N LEU A 69 12.23 -0.51 1.57
CA LEU A 69 10.85 -0.06 1.81
C LEU A 69 9.86 -1.22 1.85
N ALA A 70 10.33 -2.45 1.98
CA ALA A 70 9.48 -3.64 1.92
C ALA A 70 8.39 -3.63 3.00
N GLY A 71 7.15 -3.78 2.58
CA GLY A 71 5.98 -3.82 3.45
C GLY A 71 5.34 -2.47 3.70
N LEU A 72 5.95 -1.37 3.25
CA LEU A 72 5.41 -0.03 3.44
C LEU A 72 4.34 0.26 2.37
N PRO A 73 3.10 0.63 2.76
CA PRO A 73 2.07 1.02 1.80
C PRO A 73 2.43 2.33 1.11
N ILE A 74 2.17 2.42 -0.20
CA ILE A 74 2.50 3.61 -1.00
C ILE A 74 1.28 4.04 -1.80
N ALA A 75 0.98 5.33 -1.78
CA ALA A 75 0.00 5.94 -2.67
C ALA A 75 0.71 6.39 -3.95
N VAL A 76 0.25 5.88 -5.09
CA VAL A 76 0.84 6.20 -6.39
C VAL A 76 0.01 7.25 -7.09
N LYS A 77 0.65 8.33 -7.54
CA LYS A 77 -0.02 9.38 -8.27
C LYS A 77 -0.54 8.84 -9.62
N ASP A 78 -1.76 9.23 -10.00
CA ASP A 78 -2.45 8.67 -11.17
C ASP A 78 -1.75 8.93 -12.52
N VAL A 79 -0.79 9.87 -12.56
CA VAL A 79 0.00 10.10 -13.79
C VAL A 79 1.10 9.05 -14.00
N LEU A 80 1.41 8.24 -12.98
CA LEU A 80 2.42 7.19 -13.07
C LEU A 80 1.77 5.89 -13.53
N CYS A 81 2.34 5.28 -14.58
CA CYS A 81 1.85 4.01 -15.10
C CYS A 81 2.30 2.85 -14.21
N THR A 82 1.35 1.96 -13.88
CA THR A 82 1.64 0.72 -13.17
C THR A 82 1.18 -0.46 -14.01
N THR A 83 1.66 -1.65 -13.70
CA THR A 83 1.31 -2.85 -14.48
C THR A 83 -0.01 -3.47 -14.08
N ASP A 84 -0.57 -3.11 -12.93
CA ASP A 84 -1.72 -3.78 -12.34
C ASP A 84 -2.90 -2.87 -12.01
N MET A 85 -2.79 -1.57 -12.27
CA MET A 85 -3.86 -0.61 -12.00
C MET A 85 -4.02 0.35 -13.17
N ARG A 86 -5.23 0.91 -13.32
CA ARG A 86 -5.49 1.90 -14.35
C ARG A 86 -4.75 3.20 -14.06
N THR A 87 -4.21 3.82 -15.11
CA THR A 87 -3.56 5.12 -15.04
C THR A 87 -4.39 6.11 -15.84
N THR A 88 -5.12 6.99 -15.17
CA THR A 88 -6.10 7.86 -15.82
C THR A 88 -5.70 9.33 -15.84
N CYS A 89 -4.74 9.74 -15.05
CA CYS A 89 -4.36 11.15 -14.86
C CYS A 89 -5.56 12.04 -14.48
N GLY A 90 -6.60 11.43 -13.84
CA GLY A 90 -7.84 12.12 -13.54
C GLY A 90 -8.70 12.40 -14.76
N SER A 91 -8.40 11.81 -15.93
CA SER A 91 -9.09 12.04 -17.20
C SER A 91 -9.99 10.88 -17.57
N LYS A 92 -11.19 11.18 -18.05
CA LYS A 92 -12.12 10.15 -18.56
C LYS A 92 -11.60 9.44 -19.79
N ILE A 93 -10.72 10.08 -20.57
CA ILE A 93 -10.12 9.49 -21.78
C ILE A 93 -9.23 8.32 -21.40
N LEU A 94 -8.52 8.42 -20.27
CA LEU A 94 -7.57 7.38 -19.80
C LEU A 94 -8.15 6.48 -18.72
N GLN A 95 -9.46 6.55 -18.43
CA GLN A 95 -10.01 5.82 -17.27
C GLN A 95 -9.84 4.31 -17.35
N ASP A 96 -9.69 3.74 -18.54
CA ASP A 96 -9.49 2.30 -18.72
C ASP A 96 -8.03 1.93 -19.05
N PHE A 97 -7.14 2.90 -19.05
CA PHE A 97 -5.71 2.66 -19.34
C PHE A 97 -5.03 1.98 -18.16
N VAL A 98 -4.27 0.94 -18.46
CA VAL A 98 -3.50 0.18 -17.47
C VAL A 98 -2.01 0.27 -17.75
#